data_9068237b9daee42b995e44cddfbdb7e0
#
_entry.id   9068237b9daee42b995e44cddfbdb7e0
#
_cell.length_a   1.000
_cell.length_b   1.000
_cell.length_c   1.000
_cell.angle_alpha   90.00
_cell.angle_beta   90.00
_cell.angle_gamma   90.00
#
_symmetry.space_group_name_H-M   'P 1'
#
loop_
_entity.id
_entity.type
_entity.pdbx_description
1 polymer ?
#
loop_
_entity_poly.entity_id
_entity_poly.type
_entity_poly.pdbx_seq_one_letter_code
_entity_poly.pdbx_strand_id
1 'polypeptide(L)'
;MLANWPTGKINKDTSTEQVENIISIISEIRSFKNELNVGPGSFIDMSINNINDKQKKFINDNKIILKKLGRINNILNDDLDKPAATMVVSGDLFKVYFDKDVDLNLIKENLTSKQNKIHDEMNKISQRLENKSFVDRAQKDIVEQEKTNYNNLKNDIDKILVTIKGI
;
A
#
# COMPACT_ATOMS: atom_id res chain seq x y z
N MET A 1 -7.05 -9.53 -47.13
CA MET A 1 -8.25 -9.94 -46.39
C MET A 1 -8.30 -9.13 -45.11
N LEU A 2 -9.27 -8.23 -44.98
CA LEU A 2 -9.49 -7.52 -43.72
C LEU A 2 -10.51 -8.35 -42.93
N ALA A 3 -10.08 -8.91 -41.80
CA ALA A 3 -10.97 -9.60 -40.89
C ALA A 3 -11.91 -8.58 -40.22
N ASN A 4 -13.20 -8.90 -40.15
CA ASN A 4 -14.16 -8.05 -39.45
C ASN A 4 -13.79 -7.99 -37.97
N TRP A 5 -13.89 -6.79 -37.38
CA TRP A 5 -13.69 -6.60 -35.94
C TRP A 5 -14.72 -7.42 -35.15
N PRO A 6 -14.31 -8.15 -34.11
CA PRO A 6 -15.24 -8.95 -33.32
C PRO A 6 -16.28 -8.06 -32.61
N THR A 7 -17.55 -8.31 -32.91
CA THR A 7 -18.71 -7.61 -32.33
C THR A 7 -19.31 -8.38 -31.15
N GLY A 8 -18.50 -8.86 -30.24
CA GLY A 8 -18.95 -9.55 -29.01
C GLY A 8 -19.47 -8.54 -27.98
N LYS A 9 -20.62 -8.85 -27.35
CA LYS A 9 -21.05 -8.15 -26.13
C LYS A 9 -20.10 -8.55 -25.00
N ILE A 10 -19.43 -7.57 -24.38
CA ILE A 10 -18.66 -7.78 -23.16
C ILE A 10 -19.66 -8.01 -22.03
N ASN A 11 -19.82 -9.26 -21.61
CA ASN A 11 -20.55 -9.55 -20.38
C ASN A 11 -19.65 -9.13 -19.22
N LYS A 12 -20.10 -8.20 -18.38
CA LYS A 12 -19.49 -7.93 -17.09
C LYS A 12 -19.88 -9.05 -16.12
N ASP A 13 -19.19 -10.18 -16.23
CA ASP A 13 -19.38 -11.30 -15.34
C ASP A 13 -18.56 -11.12 -14.06
N THR A 14 -18.93 -11.85 -13.01
CA THR A 14 -18.19 -12.00 -11.75
C THR A 14 -16.68 -12.29 -11.94
N SER A 15 -16.30 -12.85 -13.09
CA SER A 15 -14.91 -13.06 -13.47
C SER A 15 -14.11 -11.78 -13.67
N THR A 16 -14.74 -10.69 -14.14
CA THR A 16 -14.08 -9.39 -14.33
C THR A 16 -13.74 -8.77 -12.98
N GLU A 17 -14.66 -8.79 -12.03
CA GLU A 17 -14.42 -8.29 -10.66
C GLU A 17 -13.31 -9.07 -9.94
N GLN A 18 -13.25 -10.38 -10.12
CA GLN A 18 -12.19 -11.21 -9.57
C GLN A 18 -10.81 -10.85 -10.14
N VAL A 19 -10.73 -10.62 -11.45
CA VAL A 19 -9.47 -10.21 -12.10
C VAL A 19 -9.05 -8.82 -11.64
N GLU A 20 -9.98 -7.88 -11.53
CA GLU A 20 -9.71 -6.53 -11.02
C GLU A 20 -9.18 -6.58 -9.58
N ASN A 21 -9.75 -7.42 -8.72
CA ASN A 21 -9.26 -7.62 -7.35
C ASN A 21 -7.83 -8.21 -7.32
N ILE A 22 -7.52 -9.18 -8.20
CA ILE A 22 -6.16 -9.72 -8.31
C ILE A 22 -5.18 -8.62 -8.74
N ILE A 23 -5.54 -7.83 -9.75
CA ILE A 23 -4.71 -6.72 -10.24
C ILE A 23 -4.48 -5.70 -9.12
N SER A 24 -5.52 -5.36 -8.36
CA SER A 24 -5.41 -4.43 -7.23
C SER A 24 -4.42 -4.93 -6.18
N ILE A 25 -4.56 -6.19 -5.72
CA ILE A 25 -3.65 -6.78 -4.73
C ILE A 25 -2.20 -6.78 -5.23
N ILE A 26 -1.97 -7.15 -6.49
CA ILE A 26 -0.62 -7.17 -7.08
C ILE A 26 -0.05 -5.75 -7.16
N SER A 27 -0.87 -4.78 -7.53
CA SER A 27 -0.47 -3.37 -7.61
C SER A 27 -0.08 -2.81 -6.24
N GLU A 28 -0.87 -3.12 -5.21
CA GLU A 28 -0.57 -2.74 -3.82
C GLU A 28 0.74 -3.38 -3.33
N ILE A 29 0.97 -4.66 -3.59
CA ILE A 29 2.22 -5.34 -3.23
C ILE A 29 3.42 -4.66 -3.92
N ARG A 30 3.30 -4.31 -5.18
CA ARG A 30 4.38 -3.64 -5.93
C ARG A 30 4.62 -2.22 -5.42
N SER A 31 3.55 -1.47 -5.16
CA SER A 31 3.62 -0.13 -4.57
C SER A 31 4.31 -0.17 -3.22
N PHE A 32 3.91 -1.10 -2.37
CA PHE A 32 4.51 -1.31 -1.05
C PHE A 32 6.01 -1.62 -1.11
N LYS A 33 6.42 -2.54 -2.00
CA LYS A 33 7.86 -2.81 -2.22
C LYS A 33 8.61 -1.57 -2.67
N ASN A 34 8.03 -0.81 -3.58
CA ASN A 34 8.63 0.43 -4.08
C ASN A 34 8.76 1.49 -2.99
N GLU A 35 7.73 1.64 -2.14
CA GLU A 35 7.77 2.55 -0.99
C GLU A 35 8.88 2.21 0.00
N LEU A 36 9.16 0.93 0.19
CA LEU A 36 10.22 0.43 1.06
C LEU A 36 11.60 0.36 0.38
N ASN A 37 11.69 0.77 -0.89
CA ASN A 37 12.92 0.65 -1.70
C ASN A 37 13.39 -0.82 -1.87
N VAL A 38 12.46 -1.77 -1.79
CA VAL A 38 12.72 -3.19 -2.04
C VAL A 38 12.70 -3.45 -3.54
N GLY A 39 13.73 -4.07 -4.06
CA GLY A 39 13.86 -4.36 -5.48
C GLY A 39 12.63 -5.11 -6.05
N PRO A 40 12.17 -4.79 -7.27
CA PRO A 40 10.97 -5.40 -7.84
C PRO A 40 11.11 -6.92 -8.05
N GLY A 41 12.35 -7.41 -8.15
CA GLY A 41 12.68 -8.83 -8.27
C GLY A 41 12.69 -9.60 -6.96
N SER A 42 12.78 -8.91 -5.81
CA SER A 42 12.87 -9.53 -4.49
C SER A 42 11.58 -10.29 -4.16
N PHE A 43 11.74 -11.44 -3.52
CA PHE A 43 10.62 -12.22 -3.01
C PHE A 43 10.25 -11.80 -1.59
N ILE A 44 8.99 -12.00 -1.24
CA ILE A 44 8.44 -11.76 0.10
C ILE A 44 7.63 -12.98 0.55
N ASP A 45 7.50 -13.17 1.86
CA ASP A 45 6.45 -13.99 2.44
C ASP A 45 5.34 -13.07 2.94
N MET A 46 4.10 -13.52 2.85
CA MET A 46 2.93 -12.73 3.26
C MET A 46 2.03 -13.56 4.16
N SER A 47 1.70 -13.03 5.34
CA SER A 47 0.71 -13.65 6.23
C SER A 47 -0.68 -13.09 5.96
N ILE A 48 -1.67 -13.99 5.94
CA ILE A 48 -3.09 -13.71 5.79
C ILE A 48 -3.86 -13.98 7.09
N ASN A 49 -3.16 -14.02 8.24
CA ASN A 49 -3.77 -14.35 9.52
C ASN A 49 -4.87 -13.35 9.92
N ASN A 50 -4.61 -12.06 9.75
CA ASN A 50 -5.45 -10.96 10.26
C ASN A 50 -6.45 -10.40 9.24
N ILE A 51 -6.83 -11.17 8.23
CA ILE A 51 -7.82 -10.79 7.23
C ILE A 51 -9.10 -11.62 7.35
N ASN A 52 -10.19 -11.12 6.77
CA ASN A 52 -11.48 -11.82 6.82
C ASN A 52 -11.49 -13.13 6.01
N ASP A 53 -12.38 -14.06 6.35
CA ASP A 53 -12.41 -15.40 5.75
C ASP A 53 -12.73 -15.37 4.25
N LYS A 54 -13.55 -14.43 3.79
CA LYS A 54 -13.86 -14.24 2.36
C LYS A 54 -12.58 -13.90 1.58
N GLN A 55 -11.78 -13.01 2.12
CA GLN A 55 -10.51 -12.60 1.53
C GLN A 55 -9.46 -13.72 1.61
N LYS A 56 -9.40 -14.47 2.72
CA LYS A 56 -8.55 -15.66 2.85
C LYS A 56 -8.84 -16.66 1.75
N LYS A 57 -10.13 -16.97 1.56
CA LYS A 57 -10.55 -17.91 0.51
C LYS A 57 -10.16 -17.39 -0.87
N PHE A 58 -10.44 -16.11 -1.18
CA PHE A 58 -10.09 -15.49 -2.46
C PHE A 58 -8.58 -15.58 -2.75
N ILE A 59 -7.73 -15.27 -1.75
CA ILE A 59 -6.28 -15.35 -1.89
C ILE A 59 -5.82 -16.79 -2.09
N ASN A 60 -6.38 -17.75 -1.35
CA ASN A 60 -6.04 -19.16 -1.50
C ASN A 60 -6.45 -19.73 -2.87
N ASP A 61 -7.62 -19.36 -3.38
CA ASP A 61 -8.09 -19.78 -4.69
C ASP A 61 -7.20 -19.23 -5.83
N ASN A 62 -6.62 -18.05 -5.63
CA ASN A 62 -5.80 -17.35 -6.62
C ASN A 62 -4.29 -17.35 -6.29
N LYS A 63 -3.85 -18.16 -5.32
CA LYS A 63 -2.47 -18.12 -4.79
C LYS A 63 -1.38 -18.29 -5.83
N ILE A 64 -1.60 -19.10 -6.87
CA ILE A 64 -0.62 -19.36 -7.92
C ILE A 64 -0.31 -18.07 -8.69
N ILE A 65 -1.35 -17.33 -9.07
CA ILE A 65 -1.22 -16.06 -9.82
C ILE A 65 -0.59 -15.00 -8.92
N LEU A 66 -1.08 -14.86 -7.69
CA LEU A 66 -0.59 -13.89 -6.71
C LEU A 66 0.89 -14.13 -6.38
N LYS A 67 1.29 -15.38 -6.15
CA LYS A 67 2.69 -15.76 -5.90
C LYS A 67 3.58 -15.38 -7.09
N LYS A 68 3.17 -15.72 -8.30
CA LYS A 68 3.95 -15.48 -9.51
C LYS A 68 4.08 -13.99 -9.84
N LEU A 69 2.98 -13.25 -9.86
CA LEU A 69 2.95 -11.85 -10.28
C LEU A 69 3.31 -10.87 -9.16
N GLY A 70 3.01 -11.21 -7.90
CA GLY A 70 3.38 -10.45 -6.71
C GLY A 70 4.80 -10.73 -6.21
N ARG A 71 5.50 -11.74 -6.79
CA ARG A 71 6.78 -12.23 -6.26
C ARG A 71 6.68 -12.62 -4.79
N ILE A 72 5.71 -13.49 -4.49
CA ILE A 72 5.47 -14.01 -3.14
C ILE A 72 6.00 -15.44 -3.09
N ASN A 73 6.91 -15.73 -2.17
CA ASN A 73 7.39 -17.10 -1.92
C ASN A 73 6.33 -17.93 -1.22
N ASN A 74 5.86 -17.45 -0.07
CA ASN A 74 4.87 -18.15 0.74
C ASN A 74 3.72 -17.24 1.13
N ILE A 75 2.50 -17.79 1.06
CA ILE A 75 1.31 -17.22 1.67
C ILE A 75 1.04 -18.07 2.92
N LEU A 76 1.14 -17.44 4.08
CA LEU A 76 1.11 -18.06 5.40
C LEU A 76 -0.25 -17.81 6.06
N ASN A 77 -0.82 -18.82 6.67
CA ASN A 77 -2.05 -18.68 7.45
C ASN A 77 -1.79 -18.07 8.83
N ASP A 78 -0.59 -18.27 9.37
CA ASP A 78 -0.17 -17.80 10.67
C ASP A 78 0.99 -16.78 10.54
N ASP A 79 1.13 -15.94 11.56
CA ASP A 79 2.22 -15.00 11.64
C ASP A 79 3.52 -15.72 12.03
N LEU A 80 4.64 -15.28 11.47
CA LEU A 80 5.97 -15.74 11.88
C LEU A 80 6.48 -14.88 13.04
N ASP A 81 7.25 -15.52 13.92
CA ASP A 81 7.96 -14.82 15.00
C ASP A 81 9.28 -14.20 14.47
N LYS A 82 9.12 -13.24 13.57
CA LYS A 82 10.23 -12.44 13.01
C LYS A 82 9.74 -11.06 12.61
N PRO A 83 10.65 -10.07 12.45
CA PRO A 83 10.30 -8.73 12.00
C PRO A 83 9.46 -8.76 10.73
N ALA A 84 8.41 -7.94 10.70
CA ALA A 84 7.48 -7.88 9.59
C ALA A 84 7.01 -6.44 9.35
N ALA A 85 6.99 -6.05 8.10
CA ALA A 85 6.30 -4.82 7.70
C ALA A 85 4.80 -5.07 7.57
N THR A 86 4.00 -4.04 7.84
CA THR A 86 2.54 -4.10 7.70
C THR A 86 2.10 -3.42 6.42
N MET A 87 1.36 -4.14 5.59
CA MET A 87 0.76 -3.64 4.35
C MET A 87 -0.76 -3.65 4.48
N VAL A 88 -1.41 -2.62 3.96
CA VAL A 88 -2.88 -2.52 3.91
C VAL A 88 -3.34 -2.72 2.48
N VAL A 89 -4.23 -3.67 2.25
CA VAL A 89 -4.86 -3.90 0.94
C VAL A 89 -6.36 -3.99 1.13
N SER A 90 -7.12 -3.13 0.47
CA SER A 90 -8.59 -3.12 0.54
C SER A 90 -9.15 -3.06 1.97
N GLY A 91 -8.40 -2.45 2.91
CA GLY A 91 -8.77 -2.34 4.32
C GLY A 91 -8.32 -3.49 5.22
N ASP A 92 -7.81 -4.57 4.66
CA ASP A 92 -7.23 -5.69 5.40
C ASP A 92 -5.74 -5.49 5.66
N LEU A 93 -5.26 -5.97 6.81
CA LEU A 93 -3.86 -5.86 7.24
C LEU A 93 -3.11 -7.15 6.95
N PHE A 94 -2.03 -7.03 6.17
CA PHE A 94 -1.13 -8.13 5.85
C PHE A 94 0.23 -7.91 6.49
N LYS A 95 0.79 -8.95 7.11
CA LYS A 95 2.19 -8.94 7.51
C LYS A 95 3.07 -9.43 6.36
N VAL A 96 4.07 -8.66 6.04
CA VAL A 96 5.03 -8.94 4.96
C VAL A 96 6.39 -9.19 5.57
N TYR A 97 6.96 -10.34 5.26
CA TYR A 97 8.28 -10.75 5.70
C TYR A 97 9.22 -10.74 4.50
N PHE A 98 10.39 -10.15 4.71
CA PHE A 98 11.40 -10.04 3.67
C PHE A 98 12.38 -11.21 3.72
N ASP A 99 12.96 -11.53 2.57
CA ASP A 99 14.05 -12.47 2.47
C ASP A 99 15.32 -11.88 3.08
N LYS A 100 16.31 -12.75 3.36
CA LYS A 100 17.59 -12.37 4.00
C LYS A 100 18.41 -11.35 3.19
N ASP A 101 18.15 -11.27 1.91
CA ASP A 101 18.81 -10.34 0.99
C ASP A 101 18.32 -8.88 1.14
N VAL A 102 17.25 -8.66 1.90
CA VAL A 102 16.68 -7.33 2.13
C VAL A 102 17.20 -6.76 3.43
N ASP A 103 17.90 -5.64 3.36
CA ASP A 103 18.42 -4.93 4.52
C ASP A 103 17.31 -4.15 5.22
N LEU A 104 16.83 -4.70 6.35
CA LEU A 104 15.78 -4.09 7.16
C LEU A 104 16.25 -2.77 7.82
N ASN A 105 17.53 -2.61 8.12
CA ASN A 105 18.05 -1.36 8.68
C ASN A 105 17.97 -0.24 7.65
N LEU A 106 18.35 -0.54 6.41
CA LEU A 106 18.24 0.42 5.31
C LEU A 106 16.78 0.82 5.05
N ILE A 107 15.85 -0.12 5.12
CA ILE A 107 14.41 0.19 5.03
C ILE A 107 14.00 1.14 6.15
N LYS A 108 14.41 0.86 7.38
CA LYS A 108 14.09 1.66 8.56
C LYS A 108 14.65 3.09 8.46
N GLU A 109 15.89 3.23 8.00
CA GLU A 109 16.51 4.53 7.75
C GLU A 109 15.76 5.33 6.68
N ASN A 110 15.41 4.69 5.57
CA ASN A 110 14.64 5.32 4.48
C ASN A 110 13.26 5.77 4.94
N LEU A 111 12.54 4.94 5.71
CA LEU A 111 11.24 5.27 6.28
C LEU A 111 11.34 6.42 7.27
N THR A 112 12.36 6.43 8.11
CA THR A 112 12.61 7.52 9.06
C THR A 112 12.92 8.83 8.33
N SER A 113 13.71 8.78 7.27
CA SER A 113 13.98 9.95 6.41
C SER A 113 12.70 10.47 5.73
N LYS A 114 11.86 9.56 5.23
CA LYS A 114 10.56 9.92 4.63
C LYS A 114 9.63 10.55 5.68
N GLN A 115 9.56 9.97 6.88
CA GLN A 115 8.78 10.50 8.00
C GLN A 115 9.20 11.94 8.35
N ASN A 116 10.50 12.22 8.43
CA ASN A 116 11.00 13.56 8.73
C ASN A 116 10.58 14.56 7.65
N LYS A 117 10.68 14.21 6.37
CA LYS A 117 10.23 15.08 5.26
C LYS A 117 8.74 15.39 5.34
N ILE A 118 7.91 14.39 5.62
CA ILE A 118 6.46 14.57 5.79
C ILE A 118 6.18 15.47 6.99
N HIS A 119 6.91 15.29 8.10
CA HIS A 119 6.76 16.13 9.28
C HIS A 119 7.09 17.59 9.01
N ASP A 120 8.16 17.86 8.26
CA ASP A 120 8.52 19.21 7.83
C ASP A 120 7.44 19.84 6.93
N GLU A 121 6.83 19.06 6.05
CA GLU A 121 5.73 19.51 5.21
C GLU A 121 4.48 19.82 6.04
N MET A 122 4.12 18.96 6.96
CA MET A 122 3.02 19.18 7.91
C MET A 122 3.22 20.47 8.72
N ASN A 123 4.44 20.72 9.20
CA ASN A 123 4.76 21.94 9.95
C ASN A 123 4.56 23.20 9.09
N LYS A 124 4.94 23.16 7.80
CA LYS A 124 4.71 24.29 6.87
C LYS A 124 3.21 24.54 6.65
N ILE A 125 2.42 23.47 6.50
CA ILE A 125 0.96 23.59 6.35
C ILE A 125 0.32 24.13 7.63
N SER A 126 0.72 23.63 8.81
CA SER A 126 0.23 24.12 10.10
C SER A 126 0.49 25.61 10.27
N GLN A 127 1.71 26.07 10.00
CA GLN A 127 2.08 27.50 10.05
C GLN A 127 1.22 28.37 9.13
N ARG A 128 0.89 27.87 7.92
CA ARG A 128 -0.02 28.60 7.01
C ARG A 128 -1.43 28.65 7.55
N LEU A 129 -1.95 27.54 8.09
CA LEU A 129 -3.31 27.46 8.65
C LEU A 129 -3.46 28.27 9.95
N GLU A 130 -2.38 28.45 10.72
CA GLU A 130 -2.34 29.29 11.90
C GLU A 130 -2.26 30.79 11.58
N ASN A 131 -1.80 31.12 10.37
CA ASN A 131 -1.69 32.51 9.93
C ASN A 131 -3.06 33.08 9.54
N LYS A 132 -3.66 33.88 10.45
CA LYS A 132 -4.96 34.53 10.24
C LYS A 132 -5.03 35.31 8.92
N SER A 133 -3.96 36.04 8.57
CA SER A 133 -3.94 36.80 7.32
C SER A 133 -4.02 35.92 6.08
N PHE A 134 -3.51 34.69 6.14
CA PHE A 134 -3.65 33.72 5.06
C PHE A 134 -5.08 33.18 5.01
N VAL A 135 -5.60 32.74 6.15
CA VAL A 135 -6.94 32.12 6.24
C VAL A 135 -8.04 33.09 5.83
N ASP A 136 -7.92 34.38 6.19
CA ASP A 136 -8.92 35.40 5.89
C ASP A 136 -8.89 35.87 4.41
N ARG A 137 -7.74 35.75 3.74
CA ARG A 137 -7.56 36.20 2.33
C ARG A 137 -7.62 35.06 1.31
N ALA A 138 -7.31 33.84 1.71
CA ALA A 138 -7.34 32.70 0.81
C ALA A 138 -8.77 32.29 0.47
N GLN A 139 -8.96 31.73 -0.71
CA GLN A 139 -10.23 31.12 -1.08
C GLN A 139 -10.52 29.96 -0.14
N LYS A 140 -11.78 29.79 0.24
CA LYS A 140 -12.20 28.71 1.16
C LYS A 140 -11.76 27.33 0.69
N ASP A 141 -11.83 27.09 -0.62
CA ASP A 141 -11.40 25.81 -1.21
C ASP A 141 -9.92 25.52 -0.99
N ILE A 142 -9.06 26.55 -1.02
CA ILE A 142 -7.62 26.39 -0.75
C ILE A 142 -7.38 26.04 0.71
N VAL A 143 -8.09 26.67 1.64
CA VAL A 143 -7.97 26.35 3.06
C VAL A 143 -8.44 24.92 3.36
N GLU A 144 -9.52 24.47 2.74
CA GLU A 144 -10.02 23.11 2.89
C GLU A 144 -9.07 22.08 2.24
N GLN A 145 -8.45 22.39 1.11
CA GLN A 145 -7.42 21.56 0.50
C GLN A 145 -6.19 21.41 1.40
N GLU A 146 -5.72 22.48 2.02
CA GLU A 146 -4.58 22.43 2.96
C GLU A 146 -4.91 21.57 4.20
N LYS A 147 -6.12 21.69 4.75
CA LYS A 147 -6.58 20.84 5.86
C LYS A 147 -6.65 19.36 5.45
N THR A 148 -7.17 19.08 4.27
CA THR A 148 -7.27 17.72 3.73
C THR A 148 -5.87 17.13 3.52
N ASN A 149 -4.95 17.93 2.96
CA ASN A 149 -3.57 17.52 2.76
C ASN A 149 -2.87 17.23 4.09
N TYR A 150 -3.04 18.09 5.10
CA TYR A 150 -2.52 17.86 6.44
C TYR A 150 -2.99 16.54 7.04
N ASN A 151 -4.28 16.21 6.91
CA ASN A 151 -4.85 14.96 7.41
C ASN A 151 -4.30 13.74 6.64
N ASN A 152 -4.12 13.85 5.34
CA ASN A 152 -3.53 12.79 4.52
C ASN A 152 -2.07 12.51 4.94
N LEU A 153 -1.27 13.57 5.10
CA LEU A 153 0.12 13.44 5.57
C LEU A 153 0.21 12.83 6.97
N LYS A 154 -0.72 13.17 7.87
CA LYS A 154 -0.81 12.55 9.20
C LYS A 154 -1.07 11.05 9.10
N ASN A 155 -2.03 10.63 8.27
CA ASN A 155 -2.31 9.21 8.03
C ASN A 155 -1.10 8.47 7.44
N ASP A 156 -0.33 9.12 6.59
CA ASP A 156 0.88 8.53 6.01
C ASP A 156 2.00 8.36 7.06
N ILE A 157 2.16 9.31 7.98
CA ILE A 157 3.07 9.16 9.14
C ILE A 157 2.65 7.96 9.99
N ASP A 158 1.36 7.82 10.30
CA ASP A 158 0.86 6.72 11.12
C ASP A 158 1.15 5.35 10.47
N LYS A 159 0.98 5.22 9.15
CA LYS A 159 1.35 4.00 8.41
C LYS A 159 2.86 3.72 8.48
N ILE A 160 3.69 4.75 8.29
CA ILE A 160 5.15 4.62 8.38
C ILE A 160 5.56 4.16 9.78
N LEU A 161 4.98 4.74 10.84
CA LEU A 161 5.28 4.36 12.22
C LEU A 161 4.90 2.91 12.52
N VAL A 162 3.75 2.44 12.04
CA VAL A 162 3.33 1.03 12.18
C VAL A 162 4.35 0.11 11.51
N THR A 163 4.81 0.47 10.32
CA THR A 163 5.82 -0.31 9.59
C THR A 163 7.17 -0.33 10.29
N ILE A 164 7.66 0.84 10.76
CA ILE A 164 8.94 0.93 11.50
C ILE A 164 8.93 0.10 12.79
N LYS A 165 7.79 0.06 13.49
CA LYS A 165 7.66 -0.73 14.73
C LYS A 165 7.65 -2.24 14.48
N GLY A 166 7.24 -2.67 13.28
CA GLY A 166 7.16 -4.08 12.94
C GLY A 166 8.48 -4.67 12.42
N ILE A 167 9.37 -3.84 11.93
CA ILE A 167 10.72 -4.20 11.44
C ILE A 167 11.78 -3.66 12.41
#